data_e272cc06502a14f4e2cf05a7b2762d19
#
_entry.id   e272cc06502a14f4e2cf05a7b2762d19
#
_cell.length_a   1.000
_cell.length_b   1.000
_cell.length_c   1.000
_cell.angle_alpha   90.00
_cell.angle_beta   90.00
_cell.angle_gamma   90.00
#
_symmetry.space_group_name_H-M   'P 1'
#
loop_
_entity.id
_entity.type
_entity.pdbx_description
1 polymer ?
#
loop_
_entity_poly.entity_id
_entity_poly.type
_entity_poly.pdbx_seq_one_letter_code
_entity_poly.pdbx_strand_id
1 'polypeptide(L)'
;MNEKKKKVTIKDIADACGVSTATVSYVVNGREDQRISPETRKRVLHEVHLMGYESSAVAKALATGNSCAVGLFAPHAAESADSAHAFAAFVSALSPALERRGYTLRIITDACVTQTIKTIDAIVAMDVDRETFLKIGFNCFYPLICVDGVIDDPDLFYQVNCDYAAAASRASEGGGEACALLRPFAEPKLNRRIERCFDAVCFETSDEAVSAFLRGRPEGSTCVAFGEALAERARRFARGRVLSLSPGGDIELPSAAMADTVAALVYDTIRKSAAPEHDIIIA
;
A
#
# COMPACT_ATOMS: atom_id res chain seq x y z
N MET A 1 -1.32 7.49 40.89
CA MET A 1 -0.13 8.29 40.52
C MET A 1 0.68 7.51 39.53
N ASN A 2 0.67 7.89 38.26
CA ASN A 2 1.38 7.21 37.20
C ASN A 2 2.77 7.84 37.11
N GLU A 3 3.79 7.22 37.71
CA GLU A 3 5.17 7.64 37.52
C GLU A 3 5.52 7.46 36.03
N LYS A 4 5.72 8.56 35.32
CA LYS A 4 6.32 8.55 33.98
C LYS A 4 7.70 7.92 34.11
N LYS A 5 7.87 6.64 33.75
CA LYS A 5 9.18 6.01 33.59
C LYS A 5 10.04 6.92 32.72
N LYS A 6 11.12 7.43 33.25
CA LYS A 6 12.08 8.27 32.53
C LYS A 6 12.63 7.45 31.36
N LYS A 7 12.41 7.92 30.14
CA LYS A 7 12.84 7.21 28.93
C LYS A 7 14.36 7.19 28.89
N VAL A 8 14.97 6.00 28.81
CA VAL A 8 16.41 5.80 28.70
C VAL A 8 16.93 6.45 27.44
N THR A 9 18.04 7.15 27.53
CA THR A 9 18.66 7.88 26.42
C THR A 9 20.00 7.23 25.99
N ILE A 10 20.48 7.57 24.78
CA ILE A 10 21.84 7.17 24.34
C ILE A 10 22.92 7.59 25.36
N LYS A 11 22.73 8.73 26.04
CA LYS A 11 23.65 9.23 27.03
C LYS A 11 23.70 8.31 28.25
N ASP A 12 22.56 7.84 28.73
CA ASP A 12 22.50 6.93 29.87
C ASP A 12 23.25 5.62 29.56
N ILE A 13 23.13 5.08 28.33
CA ILE A 13 23.88 3.90 27.86
C ILE A 13 25.40 4.20 27.75
N ALA A 14 25.75 5.37 27.21
CA ALA A 14 27.15 5.79 27.06
C ALA A 14 27.83 5.89 28.41
N ASP A 15 27.17 6.49 29.39
CA ASP A 15 27.65 6.63 30.77
C ASP A 15 27.80 5.25 31.43
N ALA A 16 26.82 4.34 31.28
CA ALA A 16 26.89 2.99 31.83
C ALA A 16 28.01 2.13 31.21
N CYS A 17 28.28 2.31 29.91
CA CYS A 17 29.36 1.60 29.22
C CYS A 17 30.74 2.26 29.28
N GLY A 18 30.84 3.48 29.77
CA GLY A 18 32.11 4.25 29.77
C GLY A 18 32.61 4.54 28.34
N VAL A 19 31.69 4.81 27.38
CA VAL A 19 32.01 5.11 25.99
C VAL A 19 31.34 6.41 25.55
N SER A 20 31.73 6.93 24.40
CA SER A 20 31.07 8.11 23.84
C SER A 20 29.64 7.80 23.33
N THR A 21 28.75 8.79 23.31
CA THR A 21 27.42 8.68 22.71
C THR A 21 27.50 8.32 21.23
N ALA A 22 28.54 8.76 20.52
CA ALA A 22 28.80 8.39 19.13
C ALA A 22 29.08 6.87 19.00
N THR A 23 29.89 6.30 19.92
CA THR A 23 30.18 4.85 19.96
C THR A 23 28.89 4.05 20.16
N VAL A 24 28.01 4.46 21.11
CA VAL A 24 26.72 3.81 21.33
C VAL A 24 25.85 3.91 20.07
N SER A 25 25.77 5.09 19.46
CA SER A 25 25.03 5.31 18.23
C SER A 25 25.49 4.40 17.09
N TYR A 26 26.80 4.24 16.89
CA TYR A 26 27.35 3.36 15.86
C TYR A 26 27.01 1.89 16.11
N VAL A 27 27.08 1.43 17.36
CA VAL A 27 26.74 0.05 17.73
C VAL A 27 25.26 -0.23 17.54
N VAL A 28 24.39 0.64 18.03
CA VAL A 28 22.93 0.50 17.95
C VAL A 28 22.42 0.56 16.50
N ASN A 29 23.10 1.34 15.65
CA ASN A 29 22.75 1.45 14.21
C ASN A 29 23.49 0.44 13.32
N GLY A 30 24.21 -0.54 13.90
CA GLY A 30 24.87 -1.61 13.15
C GLY A 30 26.00 -1.13 12.23
N ARG A 31 26.63 0.04 12.52
CA ARG A 31 27.74 0.56 11.71
C ARG A 31 28.98 -0.32 11.90
N GLU A 32 29.39 -1.02 10.85
CA GLU A 32 30.58 -1.87 10.83
C GLU A 32 31.83 -1.14 10.33
N ASP A 33 31.65 -0.02 9.64
CA ASP A 33 32.70 0.85 9.13
C ASP A 33 33.50 1.59 10.23
N GLN A 34 33.02 1.53 11.47
CA GLN A 34 33.69 2.14 12.63
C GLN A 34 34.51 1.10 13.37
N ARG A 35 35.78 1.47 13.72
CA ARG A 35 36.71 0.59 14.42
C ARG A 35 36.32 0.47 15.91
N ILE A 36 35.26 -0.25 16.21
CA ILE A 36 34.78 -0.57 17.57
C ILE A 36 35.11 -2.03 17.86
N SER A 37 35.80 -2.29 19.00
CA SER A 37 36.14 -3.66 19.36
C SER A 37 34.92 -4.52 19.60
N PRO A 38 35.00 -5.84 19.31
CA PRO A 38 33.87 -6.78 19.53
C PRO A 38 33.39 -6.77 20.99
N GLU A 39 34.29 -6.62 21.94
CA GLU A 39 33.99 -6.54 23.38
C GLU A 39 33.19 -5.29 23.72
N THR A 40 33.60 -4.12 23.19
CA THR A 40 32.85 -2.88 23.37
C THR A 40 31.48 -2.97 22.74
N ARG A 41 31.35 -3.55 21.53
CA ARG A 41 30.07 -3.77 20.85
C ARG A 41 29.15 -4.66 21.70
N LYS A 42 29.67 -5.77 22.22
CA LYS A 42 28.92 -6.71 23.07
C LYS A 42 28.44 -6.05 24.35
N ARG A 43 29.31 -5.25 25.02
CA ARG A 43 28.98 -4.53 26.24
C ARG A 43 27.88 -3.50 26.01
N VAL A 44 27.96 -2.71 24.94
CA VAL A 44 26.95 -1.71 24.60
C VAL A 44 25.60 -2.39 24.30
N LEU A 45 25.57 -3.46 23.51
CA LEU A 45 24.33 -4.19 23.21
C LEU A 45 23.73 -4.79 24.49
N HIS A 46 24.54 -5.28 25.40
CA HIS A 46 24.09 -5.81 26.69
C HIS A 46 23.38 -4.73 27.52
N GLU A 47 23.98 -3.55 27.67
CA GLU A 47 23.39 -2.42 28.41
C GLU A 47 22.12 -1.87 27.72
N VAL A 48 22.09 -1.83 26.39
CA VAL A 48 20.88 -1.49 25.59
C VAL A 48 19.72 -2.39 25.98
N HIS A 49 19.95 -3.72 26.06
CA HIS A 49 18.92 -4.70 26.46
C HIS A 49 18.52 -4.58 27.93
N LEU A 50 19.50 -4.46 28.83
CA LEU A 50 19.24 -4.37 30.28
C LEU A 50 18.44 -3.12 30.65
N MET A 51 18.77 -1.99 30.05
CA MET A 51 18.11 -0.71 30.34
C MET A 51 16.81 -0.52 29.54
N GLY A 52 16.47 -1.45 28.63
CA GLY A 52 15.29 -1.33 27.76
C GLY A 52 15.34 -0.09 26.87
N TYR A 53 16.54 0.22 26.35
CA TYR A 53 16.69 1.35 25.44
C TYR A 53 16.05 1.04 24.08
N GLU A 54 15.07 1.83 23.73
CA GLU A 54 14.49 1.85 22.37
C GLU A 54 15.03 3.06 21.60
N SER A 55 15.69 2.81 20.47
CA SER A 55 16.09 3.91 19.58
C SER A 55 14.84 4.69 19.17
N SER A 56 14.76 5.96 19.54
CA SER A 56 13.63 6.78 19.12
C SER A 56 13.71 7.01 17.62
N ALA A 57 12.76 6.42 16.87
CA ALA A 57 12.62 6.67 15.43
C ALA A 57 12.50 8.18 15.15
N VAL A 58 11.84 8.93 16.05
CA VAL A 58 11.72 10.39 15.98
C VAL A 58 13.07 11.08 16.16
N ALA A 59 13.92 10.60 17.10
CA ALA A 59 15.26 11.18 17.29
C ALA A 59 16.20 10.85 16.12
N LYS A 60 16.06 9.65 15.53
CA LYS A 60 16.79 9.26 14.32
C LYS A 60 16.34 10.09 13.12
N ALA A 61 15.04 10.27 12.93
CA ALA A 61 14.47 11.12 11.88
C ALA A 61 14.92 12.58 11.99
N LEU A 62 14.96 13.13 13.23
CA LEU A 62 15.47 14.47 13.49
C LEU A 62 16.97 14.62 13.20
N ALA A 63 17.77 13.58 13.47
CA ALA A 63 19.21 13.60 13.25
C ALA A 63 19.62 13.38 11.79
N THR A 64 18.84 12.61 11.03
CA THR A 64 19.11 12.23 9.62
C THR A 64 18.26 12.99 8.62
N GLY A 65 17.21 13.67 9.06
CA GLY A 65 16.20 14.28 8.20
C GLY A 65 15.22 13.29 7.53
N ASN A 66 15.40 11.97 7.77
CA ASN A 66 14.58 10.91 7.19
C ASN A 66 13.97 10.03 8.27
N SER A 67 12.67 9.77 8.18
CA SER A 67 11.96 8.87 9.10
C SER A 67 12.11 7.39 8.75
N CYS A 68 12.57 7.09 7.53
CA CYS A 68 12.63 5.75 6.95
C CYS A 68 11.27 5.03 7.05
N ALA A 69 10.18 5.75 6.89
CA ALA A 69 8.83 5.22 6.96
C ALA A 69 7.95 5.75 5.83
N VAL A 70 7.11 4.88 5.30
CA VAL A 70 6.12 5.16 4.27
C VAL A 70 4.73 4.96 4.85
N GLY A 71 3.87 5.96 4.74
CA GLY A 71 2.47 5.89 5.16
C GLY A 71 1.63 5.22 4.07
N LEU A 72 0.77 4.26 4.44
CA LEU A 72 -0.27 3.72 3.57
C LEU A 72 -1.64 4.17 4.11
N PHE A 73 -2.35 4.94 3.30
CA PHE A 73 -3.71 5.38 3.53
C PHE A 73 -4.66 4.62 2.62
N ALA A 74 -5.56 3.84 3.19
CA ALA A 74 -6.54 3.02 2.46
C ALA A 74 -7.87 3.02 3.22
N PRO A 75 -8.69 4.08 3.10
CA PRO A 75 -9.89 4.27 3.92
C PRO A 75 -10.95 3.20 3.67
N HIS A 76 -11.01 2.64 2.46
CA HIS A 76 -12.01 1.66 2.03
C HIS A 76 -11.56 0.20 2.19
N ALA A 77 -10.37 -0.06 2.77
CA ALA A 77 -9.77 -1.39 2.87
C ALA A 77 -10.62 -2.43 3.66
N ALA A 78 -11.50 -2.00 4.54
CA ALA A 78 -12.31 -2.87 5.38
C ALA A 78 -13.82 -2.86 5.04
N GLU A 79 -14.24 -2.24 3.93
CA GLU A 79 -15.66 -2.12 3.56
C GLU A 79 -16.30 -3.45 3.13
N SER A 80 -15.50 -4.39 2.65
CA SER A 80 -15.94 -5.73 2.27
C SER A 80 -14.85 -6.77 2.54
N ALA A 81 -15.22 -8.05 2.54
CA ALA A 81 -14.26 -9.15 2.63
C ALA A 81 -13.27 -9.12 1.46
N ASP A 82 -13.73 -8.79 0.26
CA ASP A 82 -12.89 -8.71 -0.94
C ASP A 82 -11.91 -7.54 -0.87
N SER A 83 -12.37 -6.35 -0.42
CA SER A 83 -11.48 -5.20 -0.19
C SER A 83 -10.42 -5.51 0.86
N ALA A 84 -10.81 -6.16 1.96
CA ALA A 84 -9.89 -6.55 3.02
C ALA A 84 -8.86 -7.58 2.53
N HIS A 85 -9.26 -8.53 1.69
CA HIS A 85 -8.36 -9.54 1.10
C HIS A 85 -7.35 -8.88 0.15
N ALA A 86 -7.80 -8.05 -0.78
CA ALA A 86 -6.94 -7.33 -1.71
C ALA A 86 -5.94 -6.42 -0.97
N PHE A 87 -6.41 -5.69 0.04
CA PHE A 87 -5.56 -4.85 0.91
C PHE A 87 -4.51 -5.67 1.66
N ALA A 88 -4.91 -6.80 2.26
CA ALA A 88 -3.98 -7.68 3.00
C ALA A 88 -2.89 -8.24 2.08
N ALA A 89 -3.24 -8.66 0.86
CA ALA A 89 -2.28 -9.13 -0.14
C ALA A 89 -1.31 -8.02 -0.55
N PHE A 90 -1.81 -6.81 -0.83
CA PHE A 90 -0.99 -5.67 -1.17
C PHE A 90 -0.02 -5.29 -0.03
N VAL A 91 -0.50 -5.21 1.22
CA VAL A 91 0.33 -4.92 2.40
C VAL A 91 1.41 -5.99 2.61
N SER A 92 1.04 -7.27 2.46
CA SER A 92 1.97 -8.40 2.61
C SER A 92 3.09 -8.39 1.58
N ALA A 93 2.84 -7.82 0.39
CA ALA A 93 3.85 -7.64 -0.64
C ALA A 93 4.63 -6.32 -0.49
N LEU A 94 3.95 -5.22 -0.13
CA LEU A 94 4.54 -3.88 -0.03
C LEU A 94 5.52 -3.77 1.14
N SER A 95 5.19 -4.35 2.31
CA SER A 95 6.06 -4.27 3.49
C SER A 95 7.48 -4.79 3.22
N PRO A 96 7.68 -6.04 2.74
CA PRO A 96 9.02 -6.53 2.44
C PRO A 96 9.68 -5.80 1.26
N ALA A 97 8.90 -5.29 0.30
CA ALA A 97 9.43 -4.51 -0.82
C ALA A 97 10.03 -3.17 -0.36
N LEU A 98 9.40 -2.52 0.59
CA LEU A 98 9.91 -1.30 1.25
C LEU A 98 11.09 -1.61 2.17
N GLU A 99 11.03 -2.69 2.94
CA GLU A 99 12.11 -3.11 3.85
C GLU A 99 13.43 -3.37 3.10
N ARG A 100 13.38 -4.01 1.92
CA ARG A 100 14.55 -4.18 1.05
C ARG A 100 15.19 -2.85 0.62
N ARG A 101 14.42 -1.76 0.65
CA ARG A 101 14.86 -0.39 0.32
C ARG A 101 15.15 0.47 1.55
N GLY A 102 15.06 -0.10 2.75
CA GLY A 102 15.35 0.57 4.02
C GLY A 102 14.20 1.38 4.61
N TYR A 103 12.97 1.14 4.15
CA TYR A 103 11.76 1.80 4.67
C TYR A 103 10.86 0.82 5.42
N THR A 104 10.13 1.34 6.41
CA THR A 104 9.07 0.60 7.11
C THR A 104 7.70 1.08 6.65
N LEU A 105 6.75 0.15 6.51
CA LEU A 105 5.36 0.49 6.20
C LEU A 105 4.60 0.89 7.47
N ARG A 106 3.79 1.95 7.38
CA ARG A 106 2.87 2.40 8.43
C ARG A 106 1.48 2.58 7.86
N ILE A 107 0.51 1.92 8.44
CA ILE A 107 -0.90 2.22 8.13
C ILE A 107 -1.25 3.55 8.82
N ILE A 108 -1.78 4.49 8.05
CA ILE A 108 -2.18 5.81 8.53
C ILE A 108 -3.68 6.01 8.35
N THR A 109 -4.26 6.82 9.23
CA THR A 109 -5.69 7.11 9.25
C THR A 109 -5.99 8.47 8.63
N ASP A 110 -7.25 8.89 8.65
CA ASP A 110 -7.76 10.16 8.12
C ASP A 110 -7.01 11.41 8.61
N ALA A 111 -6.18 11.29 9.64
CA ALA A 111 -5.33 12.37 10.11
C ALA A 111 -4.44 12.97 9.01
N CYS A 112 -4.00 12.16 8.01
CA CYS A 112 -3.20 12.65 6.88
C CYS A 112 -3.97 13.61 5.96
N VAL A 113 -5.30 13.52 5.94
CA VAL A 113 -6.17 14.38 5.13
C VAL A 113 -6.30 15.78 5.74
N THR A 114 -6.17 15.89 7.06
CA THR A 114 -6.43 17.12 7.81
C THR A 114 -5.19 17.77 8.42
N GLN A 115 -4.08 17.05 8.55
CA GLN A 115 -2.85 17.55 9.18
C GLN A 115 -1.59 16.87 8.66
N THR A 116 -0.46 17.56 8.80
CA THR A 116 0.86 17.02 8.40
C THR A 116 1.34 15.94 9.35
N ILE A 117 1.72 14.78 8.81
CA ILE A 117 2.34 13.68 9.57
C ILE A 117 3.86 13.79 9.45
N LYS A 118 4.54 14.14 10.54
CA LYS A 118 5.99 14.42 10.56
C LYS A 118 6.92 13.20 10.62
N THR A 119 6.38 11.98 10.64
CA THR A 119 7.15 10.75 10.89
C THR A 119 7.11 9.77 9.73
N ILE A 120 6.93 10.28 8.52
CA ILE A 120 6.94 9.53 7.26
C ILE A 120 7.69 10.33 6.20
N ASP A 121 8.17 9.65 5.17
CA ASP A 121 8.95 10.22 4.07
C ASP A 121 8.18 10.19 2.74
N ALA A 122 7.13 9.38 2.65
CA ALA A 122 6.22 9.30 1.51
C ALA A 122 4.84 8.79 1.96
N ILE A 123 3.83 8.99 1.12
CA ILE A 123 2.48 8.47 1.31
C ILE A 123 2.08 7.66 0.07
N VAL A 124 1.50 6.50 0.29
CA VAL A 124 0.75 5.72 -0.69
C VAL A 124 -0.72 5.83 -0.33
N ALA A 125 -1.53 6.36 -1.24
CA ALA A 125 -2.98 6.48 -1.07
C ALA A 125 -3.67 5.48 -2.00
N MET A 126 -4.42 4.53 -1.43
CA MET A 126 -5.06 3.43 -2.14
C MET A 126 -6.58 3.58 -2.09
N ASP A 127 -7.22 3.46 -3.25
CA ASP A 127 -8.68 3.57 -3.41
C ASP A 127 -9.21 4.86 -2.77
N VAL A 128 -8.73 6.00 -3.22
CA VAL A 128 -9.17 7.33 -2.79
C VAL A 128 -9.65 8.15 -3.98
N ASP A 129 -10.66 8.98 -3.76
CA ASP A 129 -11.08 9.95 -4.77
C ASP A 129 -10.04 11.08 -4.95
N ARG A 130 -10.10 11.75 -6.10
CA ARG A 130 -9.18 12.82 -6.45
C ARG A 130 -9.17 13.96 -5.44
N GLU A 131 -10.31 14.32 -4.86
CA GLU A 131 -10.40 15.43 -3.89
C GLU A 131 -9.64 15.08 -2.61
N THR A 132 -9.85 13.89 -2.08
CA THR A 132 -9.14 13.35 -0.90
C THR A 132 -7.64 13.26 -1.18
N PHE A 133 -7.25 12.75 -2.36
CA PHE A 133 -5.85 12.66 -2.77
C PHE A 133 -5.16 14.04 -2.78
N LEU A 134 -5.79 15.03 -3.39
CA LEU A 134 -5.25 16.40 -3.42
C LEU A 134 -5.20 17.04 -2.03
N LYS A 135 -6.19 16.80 -1.16
CA LYS A 135 -6.15 17.28 0.23
C LYS A 135 -4.95 16.72 0.98
N ILE A 136 -4.63 15.44 0.79
CA ILE A 136 -3.41 14.84 1.35
C ILE A 136 -2.18 15.58 0.83
N GLY A 137 -2.07 15.80 -0.46
CA GLY A 137 -0.96 16.51 -1.10
C GLY A 137 -0.79 17.95 -0.58
N PHE A 138 -1.88 18.67 -0.33
CA PHE A 138 -1.82 20.03 0.25
C PHE A 138 -1.39 20.05 1.72
N ASN A 139 -1.71 19.03 2.48
CA ASN A 139 -1.36 18.94 3.90
C ASN A 139 -0.02 18.27 4.17
N CYS A 140 0.42 17.38 3.27
CA CYS A 140 1.63 16.60 3.41
C CYS A 140 2.51 16.79 2.16
N PHE A 141 3.56 17.61 2.26
CA PHE A 141 4.51 17.88 1.16
C PHE A 141 5.53 16.75 0.96
N TYR A 142 5.08 15.50 1.07
CA TYR A 142 5.87 14.31 0.80
C TYR A 142 5.53 13.75 -0.58
N PRO A 143 6.41 12.93 -1.18
CA PRO A 143 6.03 12.10 -2.31
C PRO A 143 4.72 11.38 -2.04
N LEU A 144 3.77 11.49 -2.99
CA LEU A 144 2.43 10.94 -2.88
C LEU A 144 2.14 10.09 -4.12
N ILE A 145 1.81 8.82 -3.91
CA ILE A 145 1.56 7.83 -4.96
C ILE A 145 0.14 7.34 -4.83
N CYS A 146 -0.61 7.33 -5.93
CA CYS A 146 -1.96 6.79 -6.02
C CYS A 146 -1.93 5.32 -6.43
N VAL A 147 -2.70 4.48 -5.74
CA VAL A 147 -2.96 3.09 -6.11
C VAL A 147 -4.47 2.92 -6.25
N ASP A 148 -4.91 2.24 -7.30
CA ASP A 148 -6.34 2.08 -7.62
C ASP A 148 -7.07 3.42 -7.70
N GLY A 149 -6.53 4.33 -8.52
CA GLY A 149 -7.11 5.64 -8.76
C GLY A 149 -6.60 6.30 -10.03
N VAL A 150 -7.28 7.35 -10.49
CA VAL A 150 -6.91 8.14 -11.67
C VAL A 150 -6.80 9.61 -11.28
N ILE A 151 -5.56 10.12 -11.30
CA ILE A 151 -5.25 11.51 -11.02
C ILE A 151 -4.96 12.22 -12.35
N ASP A 152 -5.66 13.32 -12.63
CA ASP A 152 -5.51 14.09 -13.88
C ASP A 152 -4.30 15.01 -13.88
N ASP A 153 -3.24 14.64 -13.25
CA ASP A 153 -2.01 15.41 -13.21
C ASP A 153 -0.82 14.47 -13.43
N PRO A 154 -0.60 14.04 -14.67
CA PRO A 154 0.42 13.05 -15.01
C PRO A 154 1.84 13.55 -14.75
N ASP A 155 2.03 14.88 -14.64
CA ASP A 155 3.37 15.46 -14.47
C ASP A 155 3.80 15.56 -12.99
N LEU A 156 2.85 15.51 -12.05
CA LEU A 156 3.13 15.71 -10.63
C LEU A 156 2.98 14.47 -9.77
N PHE A 157 2.12 13.52 -10.15
CA PHE A 157 1.79 12.37 -9.32
C PHE A 157 1.91 11.06 -10.09
N TYR A 158 2.35 10.01 -9.39
CA TYR A 158 2.35 8.65 -9.91
C TYR A 158 1.05 7.96 -9.55
N GLN A 159 0.52 7.19 -10.50
CA GLN A 159 -0.62 6.31 -10.28
C GLN A 159 -0.29 4.90 -10.77
N VAL A 160 -0.69 3.90 -10.00
CA VAL A 160 -0.46 2.47 -10.28
C VAL A 160 -1.80 1.75 -10.23
N ASN A 161 -2.18 1.13 -11.36
CA ASN A 161 -3.45 0.45 -11.52
C ASN A 161 -3.24 -0.97 -12.09
N CYS A 162 -4.20 -1.87 -11.84
CA CYS A 162 -4.28 -3.16 -12.50
C CYS A 162 -4.66 -3.00 -13.99
N ASP A 163 -4.24 -3.94 -14.85
CA ASP A 163 -4.68 -4.03 -16.24
C ASP A 163 -6.05 -4.69 -16.33
N TYR A 164 -7.09 -3.88 -16.21
CA TYR A 164 -8.47 -4.34 -16.34
C TYR A 164 -8.83 -4.76 -17.78
N ALA A 165 -8.12 -4.25 -18.80
CA ALA A 165 -8.33 -4.65 -20.17
C ALA A 165 -7.81 -6.09 -20.40
N ALA A 166 -6.69 -6.45 -19.80
CA ALA A 166 -6.21 -7.84 -19.81
C ALA A 166 -7.21 -8.79 -19.13
N ALA A 167 -7.78 -8.38 -17.99
CA ALA A 167 -8.81 -9.16 -17.30
C ALA A 167 -10.06 -9.37 -18.16
N ALA A 168 -10.54 -8.32 -18.85
CA ALA A 168 -11.67 -8.38 -19.78
C ALA A 168 -11.35 -9.27 -21.00
N SER A 169 -10.15 -9.15 -21.58
CA SER A 169 -9.70 -9.99 -22.69
C SER A 169 -9.71 -11.47 -22.33
N ARG A 170 -9.24 -11.81 -21.12
CA ARG A 170 -9.26 -13.19 -20.61
C ARG A 170 -10.68 -13.72 -20.43
N ALA A 171 -11.62 -12.86 -20.02
CA ALA A 171 -13.03 -13.24 -19.96
C ALA A 171 -13.64 -13.51 -21.34
N SER A 172 -13.19 -12.81 -22.37
CA SER A 172 -13.67 -12.94 -23.75
C SER A 172 -13.05 -14.10 -24.53
N GLU A 173 -12.04 -14.83 -24.01
CA GLU A 173 -11.38 -15.96 -24.68
C GLU A 173 -12.36 -17.05 -25.14
N GLY A 174 -13.54 -17.18 -24.52
CA GLY A 174 -14.59 -18.09 -24.89
C GLY A 174 -15.54 -17.59 -26.01
N GLY A 175 -15.32 -16.37 -26.53
CA GLY A 175 -16.13 -15.78 -27.60
C GLY A 175 -17.49 -15.23 -27.16
N GLY A 176 -17.77 -15.17 -25.86
CA GLY A 176 -18.96 -14.58 -25.25
C GLY A 176 -18.77 -13.15 -24.77
N GLU A 177 -19.87 -12.52 -24.33
CA GLU A 177 -19.83 -11.20 -23.67
C GLU A 177 -19.02 -11.26 -22.38
N ALA A 178 -18.11 -10.30 -22.18
CA ALA A 178 -17.37 -10.12 -20.95
C ALA A 178 -18.05 -9.05 -20.08
N CYS A 179 -18.54 -9.43 -18.91
CA CYS A 179 -19.13 -8.48 -17.98
C CYS A 179 -18.38 -8.47 -16.64
N ALA A 180 -18.56 -7.39 -15.86
CA ALA A 180 -17.89 -7.24 -14.58
C ALA A 180 -18.88 -6.95 -13.45
N LEU A 181 -18.53 -7.47 -12.27
CA LEU A 181 -19.17 -7.19 -10.98
C LEU A 181 -18.12 -6.68 -10.02
N LEU A 182 -18.32 -5.49 -9.45
CA LEU A 182 -17.41 -4.94 -8.45
C LEU A 182 -18.09 -3.92 -7.56
N ARG A 183 -17.54 -3.73 -6.35
CA ARG A 183 -17.79 -2.52 -5.58
C ARG A 183 -17.14 -1.35 -6.34
N PRO A 184 -17.80 -0.18 -6.47
CA PRO A 184 -17.15 0.95 -7.11
C PRO A 184 -15.93 1.40 -6.32
N PHE A 185 -14.86 1.73 -7.03
CA PHE A 185 -13.74 2.46 -6.44
C PHE A 185 -14.16 3.89 -6.08
N ALA A 186 -13.47 4.49 -5.12
CA ALA A 186 -13.76 5.85 -4.70
C ALA A 186 -13.57 6.88 -5.84
N GLU A 187 -12.64 6.61 -6.78
CA GLU A 187 -12.39 7.50 -7.92
C GLU A 187 -13.29 7.17 -9.14
N PRO A 188 -14.23 8.06 -9.49
CA PRO A 188 -15.19 7.79 -10.59
C PRO A 188 -14.54 7.60 -11.95
N LYS A 189 -13.34 8.14 -12.19
CA LYS A 189 -12.66 7.97 -13.48
C LYS A 189 -12.08 6.58 -13.64
N LEU A 190 -11.64 5.95 -12.54
CA LEU A 190 -11.24 4.56 -12.56
C LEU A 190 -12.44 3.66 -12.89
N ASN A 191 -13.60 3.90 -12.28
CA ASN A 191 -14.81 3.17 -12.59
C ASN A 191 -15.17 3.27 -14.07
N ARG A 192 -15.11 4.49 -14.66
CA ARG A 192 -15.32 4.67 -16.10
C ARG A 192 -14.24 4.02 -16.98
N ARG A 193 -12.98 3.92 -16.51
CA ARG A 193 -11.93 3.17 -17.21
C ARG A 193 -12.29 1.69 -17.25
N ILE A 194 -12.74 1.12 -16.13
CA ILE A 194 -13.21 -0.27 -16.05
C ILE A 194 -14.43 -0.51 -16.94
N GLU A 195 -15.44 0.37 -16.90
CA GLU A 195 -16.62 0.28 -17.77
C GLU A 195 -16.27 0.18 -19.25
N ARG A 196 -15.21 0.83 -19.70
CA ARG A 196 -14.77 0.78 -21.11
C ARG A 196 -14.06 -0.52 -21.47
N CYS A 197 -13.67 -1.31 -20.51
CA CYS A 197 -12.97 -2.60 -20.74
C CYS A 197 -13.96 -3.76 -20.91
N PHE A 198 -15.18 -3.65 -20.37
CA PHE A 198 -16.19 -4.71 -20.35
C PHE A 198 -17.42 -4.32 -21.14
N ASP A 199 -18.14 -5.30 -21.70
CA ASP A 199 -19.40 -5.07 -22.42
C ASP A 199 -20.52 -4.59 -21.50
N ALA A 200 -20.46 -4.99 -20.21
CA ALA A 200 -21.38 -4.53 -19.19
C ALA A 200 -20.73 -4.58 -17.80
N VAL A 201 -21.10 -3.64 -16.94
CA VAL A 201 -20.57 -3.55 -15.57
C VAL A 201 -21.71 -3.31 -14.59
N CYS A 202 -21.65 -3.97 -13.42
CA CYS A 202 -22.54 -3.71 -12.30
C CYS A 202 -21.72 -3.35 -11.07
N PHE A 203 -21.99 -2.18 -10.51
CA PHE A 203 -21.35 -1.66 -9.30
C PHE A 203 -22.13 -1.96 -8.01
N GLU A 204 -23.35 -2.45 -8.14
CA GLU A 204 -24.13 -2.89 -7.00
C GLU A 204 -23.85 -4.36 -6.68
N THR A 205 -23.54 -4.64 -5.41
CA THR A 205 -23.15 -5.98 -4.97
C THR A 205 -24.16 -6.65 -4.05
N SER A 206 -25.42 -6.15 -3.98
CA SER A 206 -26.52 -6.85 -3.32
C SER A 206 -26.91 -8.11 -4.10
N ASP A 207 -27.46 -9.12 -3.45
CA ASP A 207 -27.88 -10.35 -4.11
C ASP A 207 -28.96 -10.11 -5.17
N GLU A 208 -29.84 -9.14 -4.93
CA GLU A 208 -30.89 -8.72 -5.87
C GLU A 208 -30.28 -8.11 -7.14
N ALA A 209 -29.35 -7.17 -7.00
CA ALA A 209 -28.70 -6.51 -8.12
C ALA A 209 -27.83 -7.48 -8.92
N VAL A 210 -27.00 -8.30 -8.24
CA VAL A 210 -26.18 -9.34 -8.87
C VAL A 210 -27.04 -10.34 -9.65
N SER A 211 -28.12 -10.82 -9.04
CA SER A 211 -29.07 -11.75 -9.69
C SER A 211 -29.73 -11.12 -10.90
N ALA A 212 -30.26 -9.89 -10.80
CA ALA A 212 -30.88 -9.18 -11.89
C ALA A 212 -29.93 -8.93 -13.06
N PHE A 213 -28.70 -8.47 -12.73
CA PHE A 213 -27.66 -8.22 -13.71
C PHE A 213 -27.27 -9.48 -14.49
N LEU A 214 -26.97 -10.58 -13.80
CA LEU A 214 -26.53 -11.83 -14.43
C LEU A 214 -27.64 -12.53 -15.23
N ARG A 215 -28.87 -12.46 -14.78
CA ARG A 215 -30.00 -12.99 -15.55
C ARG A 215 -30.25 -12.25 -16.86
N GLY A 216 -29.86 -10.98 -16.93
CA GLY A 216 -29.96 -10.15 -18.12
C GLY A 216 -28.83 -10.39 -19.16
N ARG A 217 -27.85 -11.23 -18.84
CA ARG A 217 -26.73 -11.50 -19.76
C ARG A 217 -27.03 -12.66 -20.70
N PRO A 218 -26.46 -12.64 -21.92
CA PRO A 218 -26.59 -13.74 -22.89
C PRO A 218 -26.05 -15.05 -22.33
N GLU A 219 -26.54 -16.18 -22.82
CA GLU A 219 -25.92 -17.48 -22.52
C GLU A 219 -24.52 -17.54 -23.10
N GLY A 220 -23.55 -18.04 -22.29
CA GLY A 220 -22.14 -18.06 -22.67
C GLY A 220 -21.34 -16.80 -22.26
N SER A 221 -22.00 -15.80 -21.66
CA SER A 221 -21.26 -14.65 -21.08
C SER A 221 -20.32 -15.10 -19.99
N THR A 222 -19.14 -14.45 -19.88
CA THR A 222 -18.22 -14.62 -18.76
C THR A 222 -18.26 -13.39 -17.88
N CYS A 223 -18.50 -13.58 -16.59
CA CYS A 223 -18.51 -12.51 -15.60
C CYS A 223 -17.21 -12.50 -14.79
N VAL A 224 -16.52 -11.37 -14.74
CA VAL A 224 -15.40 -11.14 -13.86
C VAL A 224 -15.91 -10.46 -12.59
N ALA A 225 -15.84 -11.15 -11.46
CA ALA A 225 -16.16 -10.59 -10.15
C ALA A 225 -14.87 -10.16 -9.46
N PHE A 226 -14.82 -8.91 -8.99
CA PHE A 226 -13.65 -8.35 -8.29
C PHE A 226 -13.67 -8.79 -6.83
N GLY A 227 -13.06 -9.93 -6.59
CA GLY A 227 -12.99 -10.59 -5.32
C GLY A 227 -13.62 -11.98 -5.32
N GLU A 228 -13.14 -12.87 -4.45
CA GLU A 228 -13.60 -14.25 -4.39
C GLU A 228 -14.98 -14.37 -3.73
N ALA A 229 -15.25 -13.58 -2.68
CA ALA A 229 -16.56 -13.61 -2.03
C ALA A 229 -17.68 -13.12 -2.96
N LEU A 230 -17.40 -12.13 -3.80
CA LEU A 230 -18.33 -11.67 -4.81
C LEU A 230 -18.50 -12.71 -5.93
N ALA A 231 -17.40 -13.38 -6.34
CA ALA A 231 -17.45 -14.45 -7.34
C ALA A 231 -18.29 -15.64 -6.85
N GLU A 232 -18.12 -16.07 -5.59
CA GLU A 232 -18.92 -17.13 -4.99
C GLU A 232 -20.41 -16.79 -4.98
N ARG A 233 -20.75 -15.54 -4.65
CA ARG A 233 -22.16 -15.07 -4.73
C ARG A 233 -22.68 -15.06 -6.16
N ALA A 234 -21.90 -14.54 -7.11
CA ALA A 234 -22.27 -14.47 -8.51
C ALA A 234 -22.51 -15.86 -9.11
N ARG A 235 -21.71 -16.88 -8.75
CA ARG A 235 -21.87 -18.27 -9.20
C ARG A 235 -23.23 -18.87 -8.87
N ARG A 236 -23.95 -18.36 -7.83
CA ARG A 236 -25.31 -18.82 -7.48
C ARG A 236 -26.38 -18.37 -8.48
N PHE A 237 -26.13 -17.30 -9.21
CA PHE A 237 -27.10 -16.66 -10.11
C PHE A 237 -26.70 -16.72 -11.57
N ALA A 238 -25.42 -16.99 -11.87
CA ALA A 238 -24.88 -16.97 -13.21
C ALA A 238 -25.39 -18.16 -14.04
N ARG A 239 -25.69 -17.90 -15.32
CA ARG A 239 -25.94 -18.92 -16.35
C ARG A 239 -24.69 -19.23 -17.18
N GLY A 240 -23.70 -18.37 -17.09
CA GLY A 240 -22.41 -18.47 -17.77
C GLY A 240 -21.26 -18.68 -16.77
N ARG A 241 -20.04 -18.46 -17.25
CA ARG A 241 -18.82 -18.61 -16.47
C ARG A 241 -18.65 -17.40 -15.52
N VAL A 242 -18.16 -17.65 -14.31
CA VAL A 242 -17.76 -16.59 -13.38
C VAL A 242 -16.30 -16.79 -13.02
N LEU A 243 -15.49 -15.75 -13.22
CA LEU A 243 -14.08 -15.67 -12.85
C LEU A 243 -13.92 -14.67 -11.71
N SER A 244 -13.09 -15.00 -10.72
CA SER A 244 -12.67 -14.04 -9.71
C SER A 244 -11.42 -13.30 -10.16
N LEU A 245 -11.41 -11.97 -10.03
CA LEU A 245 -10.22 -11.13 -10.08
C LEU A 245 -9.82 -10.82 -8.63
N SER A 246 -8.87 -11.57 -8.10
CA SER A 246 -8.47 -11.49 -6.69
C SER A 246 -7.07 -12.08 -6.49
N PRO A 247 -6.42 -11.80 -5.35
CA PRO A 247 -5.19 -12.50 -5.00
C PRO A 247 -5.44 -14.01 -4.89
N GLY A 248 -4.74 -14.81 -5.70
CA GLY A 248 -4.93 -16.27 -5.80
C GLY A 248 -6.23 -16.70 -6.48
N GLY A 249 -6.92 -15.81 -7.19
CA GLY A 249 -8.16 -16.10 -7.91
C GLY A 249 -7.99 -16.69 -9.31
N ASP A 250 -9.08 -16.85 -10.04
CA ASP A 250 -9.08 -17.34 -11.44
C ASP A 250 -8.28 -16.41 -12.37
N ILE A 251 -8.35 -15.11 -12.11
CA ILE A 251 -7.49 -14.07 -12.66
C ILE A 251 -6.72 -13.49 -11.48
N GLU A 252 -5.40 -13.61 -11.52
CA GLU A 252 -4.55 -13.09 -10.44
C GLU A 252 -4.60 -11.56 -10.39
N LEU A 253 -4.93 -11.00 -9.23
CA LEU A 253 -4.71 -9.58 -8.97
C LEU A 253 -3.20 -9.37 -8.73
N PRO A 254 -2.49 -8.57 -9.53
CA PRO A 254 -1.04 -8.50 -9.51
C PRO A 254 -0.48 -7.70 -8.31
N SER A 255 -0.95 -8.01 -7.11
CA SER A 255 -0.62 -7.30 -5.86
C SER A 255 0.88 -7.21 -5.60
N ALA A 256 1.63 -8.27 -5.91
CA ALA A 256 3.08 -8.31 -5.72
C ALA A 256 3.81 -7.36 -6.69
N ALA A 257 3.45 -7.39 -7.97
CA ALA A 257 4.04 -6.52 -8.98
C ALA A 257 3.68 -5.05 -8.74
N MET A 258 2.43 -4.77 -8.36
CA MET A 258 2.00 -3.43 -7.96
C MET A 258 2.80 -2.93 -6.76
N ALA A 259 2.97 -3.76 -5.73
CA ALA A 259 3.71 -3.41 -4.52
C ALA A 259 5.20 -3.14 -4.79
N ASP A 260 5.86 -3.97 -5.60
CA ASP A 260 7.25 -3.77 -5.99
C ASP A 260 7.43 -2.47 -6.80
N THR A 261 6.50 -2.16 -7.71
CA THR A 261 6.46 -0.92 -8.49
C THR A 261 6.28 0.29 -7.58
N VAL A 262 5.31 0.25 -6.67
CA VAL A 262 5.06 1.32 -5.68
C VAL A 262 6.29 1.54 -4.80
N ALA A 263 6.92 0.47 -4.31
CA ALA A 263 8.12 0.58 -3.49
C ALA A 263 9.32 1.17 -4.26
N ALA A 264 9.45 0.87 -5.56
CA ALA A 264 10.45 1.49 -6.43
C ALA A 264 10.17 2.99 -6.62
N LEU A 265 8.92 3.37 -6.96
CA LEU A 265 8.50 4.77 -7.11
C LEU A 265 8.74 5.58 -5.85
N VAL A 266 8.38 5.05 -4.67
CA VAL A 266 8.67 5.68 -3.37
C VAL A 266 10.16 5.94 -3.22
N TYR A 267 11.00 4.93 -3.47
CA TYR A 267 12.45 5.04 -3.32
C TYR A 267 13.04 6.09 -4.27
N ASP A 268 12.65 6.05 -5.54
CA ASP A 268 13.16 6.94 -6.57
C ASP A 268 12.70 8.39 -6.33
N THR A 269 11.43 8.59 -5.96
CA THR A 269 10.89 9.93 -5.70
C THR A 269 11.53 10.59 -4.48
N ILE A 270 11.74 9.84 -3.38
CA ILE A 270 12.44 10.37 -2.19
C ILE A 270 13.88 10.78 -2.55
N ARG A 271 14.54 10.05 -3.45
CA ARG A 271 15.89 10.34 -3.93
C ARG A 271 15.95 11.34 -5.07
N LYS A 272 14.81 11.86 -5.51
CA LYS A 272 14.68 12.78 -6.63
C LYS A 272 15.24 12.22 -7.95
N SER A 273 15.16 10.90 -8.10
CA SER A 273 15.40 10.22 -9.37
C SER A 273 14.13 10.35 -10.22
N ALA A 274 14.25 10.72 -11.48
CA ALA A 274 13.10 10.81 -12.37
C ALA A 274 12.59 9.40 -12.71
N ALA A 275 11.32 9.11 -12.45
CA ALA A 275 10.65 7.95 -13.03
C ALA A 275 10.03 8.35 -14.38
N PRO A 276 10.11 7.49 -15.42
CA PRO A 276 9.73 7.88 -16.79
C PRO A 276 8.22 7.92 -17.05
N GLU A 277 7.42 7.22 -16.26
CA GLU A 277 5.97 7.12 -16.46
C GLU A 277 5.19 7.41 -15.19
N HIS A 278 4.10 8.18 -15.30
CA HIS A 278 3.24 8.55 -14.19
C HIS A 278 1.95 7.72 -14.10
N ASP A 279 1.47 7.14 -15.22
CA ASP A 279 0.33 6.22 -15.28
C ASP A 279 0.82 4.80 -15.58
N ILE A 280 0.98 3.99 -14.53
CA ILE A 280 1.56 2.66 -14.61
C ILE A 280 0.46 1.62 -14.50
N ILE A 281 0.35 0.79 -15.53
CA ILE A 281 -0.60 -0.31 -15.60
C ILE A 281 0.14 -1.63 -15.41
N ILE A 282 -0.31 -2.44 -14.44
CA ILE A 282 0.31 -3.72 -14.08
C ILE A 282 -0.60 -4.86 -14.52
N ALA A 283 -0.07 -5.72 -15.38
CA ALA A 283 -0.74 -6.91 -15.89
C ALA A 283 -0.60 -8.12 -14.95
#